data_111b4da0ebefa5af63c6885bb9ed7736
#
_entry.id   111b4da0ebefa5af63c6885bb9ed7736
#
_cell.length_a   1.000
_cell.length_b   1.000
_cell.length_c   1.000
_cell.angle_alpha   90.00
_cell.angle_beta   90.00
_cell.angle_gamma   90.00
#
_symmetry.space_group_name_H-M   'P 1'
#
loop_
_entity.id
_entity.type
_entity.pdbx_description
1 polymer ?
#
loop_
_entity_poly.entity_id
_entity_poly.type
_entity_poly.pdbx_seq_one_letter_code
_entity_poly.pdbx_strand_id
1 'polypeptide(L)'
;MSENKIDLRRVGIFSLQSEQQIYDFLRQWFIPHGIEMSWLEEGFKSKDALDLVISFGGDGTVLAALSLFPQCPVLAVNFGNVGFLTAGDREELSDMLKSVLNGNFIISERSVLKCEHAHGVDYAVNEIVIRGATRLIAVELSINDQHIRRVRGDGVIIGTATGSTAYLLAAGSPIVMPELRCMIITGLNEYDFRSRHLVITADSKVRLAVSDQTHEKEIYLSADGKGKVPLEIGNEVLIRESSRKAKLIFMEKNYFFHNLSSRLSWFRSGEK
;
A
#
# COMPACT_ATOMS: atom_id res chain seq x y z
N MET A 1 24.12 13.24 6.35
CA MET A 1 23.35 12.17 5.67
C MET A 1 23.67 10.89 6.42
N SER A 2 22.73 10.32 7.15
CA SER A 2 22.96 8.99 7.76
C SER A 2 22.98 7.98 6.61
N GLU A 3 24.11 7.32 6.40
CA GLU A 3 24.21 6.16 5.53
C GLU A 3 23.24 5.11 6.06
N ASN A 4 22.19 4.84 5.29
CA ASN A 4 21.28 3.73 5.58
C ASN A 4 22.01 2.43 5.22
N LYS A 5 22.81 1.89 6.15
CA LYS A 5 23.53 0.65 5.95
C LYS A 5 22.66 -0.51 6.42
N ILE A 6 22.12 -1.27 5.49
CA ILE A 6 21.53 -2.58 5.80
C ILE A 6 22.68 -3.58 5.77
N ASP A 7 22.90 -4.32 6.86
CA ASP A 7 23.83 -5.45 6.89
C ASP A 7 23.15 -6.62 6.17
N LEU A 8 23.35 -6.70 4.84
CA LEU A 8 22.69 -7.69 3.99
C LEU A 8 23.34 -9.05 4.16
N ARG A 9 22.63 -9.97 4.78
CA ARG A 9 23.02 -11.39 4.91
C ARG A 9 22.03 -12.31 4.24
N ARG A 10 20.72 -11.95 4.25
CA ARG A 10 19.64 -12.77 3.73
C ARG A 10 18.66 -11.94 2.91
N VAL A 11 18.51 -12.30 1.64
CA VAL A 11 17.62 -11.65 0.68
C VAL A 11 16.52 -12.62 0.27
N GLY A 12 15.27 -12.18 0.42
CA GLY A 12 14.12 -12.88 -0.11
C GLY A 12 13.75 -12.38 -1.50
N ILE A 13 13.38 -13.27 -2.40
CA ILE A 13 12.90 -12.94 -3.74
C ILE A 13 11.43 -13.29 -3.83
N PHE A 14 10.60 -12.30 -4.10
CA PHE A 14 9.15 -12.44 -4.17
C PHE A 14 8.62 -12.06 -5.55
N SER A 15 7.89 -12.98 -6.18
CA SER A 15 7.16 -12.75 -7.42
C SER A 15 5.91 -13.62 -7.42
N LEU A 16 4.84 -13.13 -8.04
CA LEU A 16 3.63 -13.93 -8.28
C LEU A 16 3.81 -14.91 -9.45
N GLN A 17 4.87 -14.75 -10.23
CA GLN A 17 5.25 -15.63 -11.33
C GLN A 17 6.67 -16.13 -11.09
N SER A 18 6.87 -17.45 -11.18
CA SER A 18 8.21 -18.05 -11.04
C SER A 18 9.04 -17.73 -12.27
N GLU A 19 10.15 -17.01 -12.09
CA GLU A 19 11.10 -16.69 -13.15
C GLU A 19 12.51 -17.15 -12.77
N GLN A 20 12.87 -18.35 -13.17
CA GLN A 20 14.18 -18.95 -12.89
C GLN A 20 15.34 -18.08 -13.38
N GLN A 21 15.19 -17.41 -14.52
CA GLN A 21 16.23 -16.53 -15.08
C GLN A 21 16.58 -15.36 -14.17
N ILE A 22 15.59 -14.79 -13.45
CA ILE A 22 15.83 -13.72 -12.49
C ILE A 22 16.60 -14.25 -11.29
N TYR A 23 16.20 -15.42 -10.80
CA TYR A 23 16.89 -16.05 -9.68
C TYR A 23 18.36 -16.30 -10.03
N ASP A 24 18.64 -16.85 -11.21
CA ASP A 24 20.00 -17.13 -11.67
C ASP A 24 20.82 -15.85 -11.87
N PHE A 25 20.18 -14.77 -12.37
CA PHE A 25 20.81 -13.46 -12.48
C PHE A 25 21.17 -12.89 -11.08
N LEU A 26 20.25 -12.91 -10.13
CA LEU A 26 20.48 -12.39 -8.79
C LEU A 26 21.55 -13.18 -8.02
N ARG A 27 21.66 -14.48 -8.25
CA ARG A 27 22.73 -15.31 -7.67
C ARG A 27 24.12 -14.79 -8.02
N GLN A 28 24.34 -14.28 -9.23
CA GLN A 28 25.62 -13.72 -9.67
C GLN A 28 26.00 -12.47 -8.88
N TRP A 29 25.01 -11.74 -8.35
CA TRP A 29 25.22 -10.55 -7.52
C TRP A 29 25.44 -10.88 -6.04
N PHE A 30 24.69 -11.79 -5.48
CA PHE A 30 24.64 -11.98 -4.02
C PHE A 30 25.62 -13.05 -3.52
N ILE A 31 25.83 -14.13 -4.27
CA ILE A 31 26.74 -15.21 -3.85
C ILE A 31 28.19 -14.71 -3.63
N PRO A 32 28.79 -13.89 -4.53
CA PRO A 32 30.16 -13.39 -4.32
C PRO A 32 30.31 -12.53 -3.06
N HIS A 33 29.20 -11.96 -2.55
CA HIS A 33 29.18 -11.15 -1.34
C HIS A 33 28.81 -11.95 -0.08
N GLY A 34 28.66 -13.27 -0.19
CA GLY A 34 28.29 -14.14 0.94
C GLY A 34 26.83 -13.95 1.39
N ILE A 35 25.95 -13.43 0.53
CA ILE A 35 24.55 -13.16 0.85
C ILE A 35 23.71 -14.37 0.47
N GLU A 36 22.94 -14.88 1.43
CA GLU A 36 22.00 -15.97 1.23
C GLU A 36 20.73 -15.48 0.51
N MET A 37 20.23 -16.29 -0.41
CA MET A 37 19.01 -15.98 -1.18
C MET A 37 17.96 -17.06 -0.98
N SER A 38 16.70 -16.64 -0.84
CA SER A 38 15.55 -17.52 -0.75
C SER A 38 14.44 -17.06 -1.68
N TRP A 39 13.85 -18.01 -2.44
CA TRP A 39 12.62 -17.73 -3.16
C TRP A 39 11.45 -17.77 -2.17
N LEU A 40 10.59 -16.76 -2.22
CA LEU A 40 9.48 -16.60 -1.30
C LEU A 40 8.16 -16.92 -2.00
N GLU A 41 7.39 -17.84 -1.43
CA GLU A 41 6.03 -18.18 -1.85
C GLU A 41 5.02 -17.77 -0.79
N GLU A 42 3.74 -17.69 -1.14
CA GLU A 42 2.68 -17.52 -0.15
C GLU A 42 2.74 -18.68 0.87
N GLY A 43 2.84 -18.32 2.15
CA GLY A 43 3.02 -19.30 3.23
C GLY A 43 4.48 -19.57 3.62
N PHE A 44 5.45 -18.97 2.97
CA PHE A 44 6.87 -19.05 3.36
C PHE A 44 7.04 -18.56 4.80
N LYS A 45 7.51 -19.45 5.66
CA LYS A 45 7.90 -19.16 7.05
C LYS A 45 9.39 -19.36 7.16
N SER A 46 10.18 -18.31 6.98
CA SER A 46 11.57 -18.35 7.41
C SER A 46 11.63 -18.37 8.93
N LYS A 47 12.46 -19.26 9.49
CA LYS A 47 12.82 -19.19 10.91
C LYS A 47 13.73 -17.99 11.20
N ASP A 48 14.36 -17.46 10.17
CA ASP A 48 15.35 -16.39 10.23
C ASP A 48 14.81 -15.13 9.56
N ALA A 49 15.09 -13.97 10.15
CA ALA A 49 14.68 -12.69 9.61
C ALA A 49 15.40 -12.42 8.27
N LEU A 50 14.64 -11.91 7.29
CA LEU A 50 15.19 -11.38 6.04
C LEU A 50 15.64 -9.92 6.27
N ASP A 51 16.75 -9.55 5.65
CA ASP A 51 17.27 -8.18 5.70
C ASP A 51 16.68 -7.32 4.58
N LEU A 52 16.30 -7.96 3.46
CA LEU A 52 15.72 -7.33 2.28
C LEU A 52 14.79 -8.31 1.57
N VAL A 53 13.67 -7.82 1.04
CA VAL A 53 12.87 -8.50 0.05
C VAL A 53 12.98 -7.76 -1.28
N ILE A 54 13.29 -8.47 -2.37
CA ILE A 54 13.19 -7.93 -3.72
C ILE A 54 11.91 -8.48 -4.33
N SER A 55 10.98 -7.59 -4.64
CA SER A 55 9.71 -7.97 -5.25
C SER A 55 9.71 -7.64 -6.74
N PHE A 56 9.29 -8.61 -7.56
CA PHE A 56 9.21 -8.48 -9.02
C PHE A 56 7.75 -8.47 -9.46
N GLY A 57 7.30 -7.35 -10.03
CA GLY A 57 5.94 -7.14 -10.48
C GLY A 57 5.45 -5.72 -10.30
N GLY A 58 4.15 -5.49 -10.45
CA GLY A 58 3.53 -4.18 -10.23
C GLY A 58 3.17 -3.92 -8.77
N ASP A 59 2.48 -2.78 -8.51
CA ASP A 59 2.11 -2.34 -7.16
C ASP A 59 1.36 -3.40 -6.34
N GLY A 60 0.53 -4.23 -6.97
CA GLY A 60 -0.16 -5.35 -6.28
C GLY A 60 0.80 -6.40 -5.71
N THR A 61 1.89 -6.71 -6.42
CA THR A 61 2.95 -7.63 -5.94
C THR A 61 3.71 -7.00 -4.78
N VAL A 62 3.98 -5.70 -4.86
CA VAL A 62 4.63 -4.93 -3.78
C VAL A 62 3.78 -4.96 -2.51
N LEU A 63 2.47 -4.69 -2.62
CA LEU A 63 1.54 -4.76 -1.49
C LEU A 63 1.47 -6.16 -0.88
N ALA A 64 1.55 -7.21 -1.72
CA ALA A 64 1.62 -8.58 -1.23
C ALA A 64 2.91 -8.83 -0.43
N ALA A 65 4.06 -8.40 -0.95
CA ALA A 65 5.34 -8.52 -0.25
C ALA A 65 5.35 -7.76 1.09
N LEU A 66 4.88 -6.51 1.12
CA LEU A 66 4.78 -5.70 2.34
C LEU A 66 3.84 -6.31 3.39
N SER A 67 2.77 -6.97 2.95
CA SER A 67 1.82 -7.66 3.83
C SER A 67 2.41 -8.94 4.44
N LEU A 68 3.13 -9.73 3.64
CA LEU A 68 3.73 -11.00 4.06
C LEU A 68 4.99 -10.80 4.89
N PHE A 69 5.76 -9.72 4.64
CA PHE A 69 7.05 -9.42 5.28
C PHE A 69 7.06 -8.02 5.92
N PRO A 70 6.17 -7.72 6.88
CA PRO A 70 5.91 -6.36 7.36
C PRO A 70 7.09 -5.69 8.08
N GLN A 71 8.13 -6.44 8.45
CA GLN A 71 9.32 -5.90 9.13
C GLN A 71 10.49 -5.69 8.17
N CYS A 72 10.40 -6.22 6.96
CA CYS A 72 11.48 -6.22 6.00
C CYS A 72 11.33 -5.06 5.00
N PRO A 73 12.40 -4.31 4.68
CA PRO A 73 12.36 -3.37 3.57
C PRO A 73 12.22 -4.11 2.25
N VAL A 74 11.45 -3.51 1.32
CA VAL A 74 11.15 -4.08 0.01
C VAL A 74 11.77 -3.19 -1.07
N LEU A 75 12.64 -3.79 -1.90
CA LEU A 75 13.06 -3.22 -3.18
C LEU A 75 12.11 -3.74 -4.26
N ALA A 76 11.31 -2.86 -4.81
CA ALA A 76 10.28 -3.22 -5.78
C ALA A 76 10.76 -2.94 -7.21
N VAL A 77 10.85 -3.98 -8.03
CA VAL A 77 11.28 -3.94 -9.43
C VAL A 77 10.10 -4.23 -10.34
N ASN A 78 9.84 -3.34 -11.27
CA ASN A 78 8.72 -3.46 -12.18
C ASN A 78 9.09 -4.29 -13.43
N PHE A 79 8.10 -5.05 -13.94
CA PHE A 79 8.24 -5.83 -15.18
C PHE A 79 7.39 -5.29 -16.34
N GLY A 80 6.94 -4.08 -16.26
CA GLY A 80 6.09 -3.49 -17.28
C GLY A 80 5.95 -1.99 -17.08
N ASN A 81 4.72 -1.52 -16.90
CA ASN A 81 4.50 -0.10 -16.64
C ASN A 81 4.91 0.27 -15.20
N VAL A 82 5.77 1.26 -15.05
CA VAL A 82 6.22 1.80 -13.76
C VAL A 82 5.04 1.99 -12.80
N GLY A 83 5.15 1.44 -11.58
CA GLY A 83 4.18 1.62 -10.50
C GLY A 83 4.46 2.88 -9.67
N PHE A 84 3.57 3.19 -8.73
CA PHE A 84 3.84 4.21 -7.72
C PHE A 84 4.72 3.70 -6.58
N LEU A 85 4.76 2.39 -6.36
CA LEU A 85 5.51 1.74 -5.29
C LEU A 85 6.82 1.12 -5.77
N THR A 86 7.08 1.08 -7.08
CA THR A 86 8.29 0.47 -7.65
C THR A 86 9.45 1.46 -7.67
N ALA A 87 10.66 0.95 -7.43
CA ALA A 87 11.91 1.72 -7.40
C ALA A 87 12.50 1.96 -8.79
N GLY A 88 12.18 1.11 -9.74
CA GLY A 88 12.65 1.16 -11.12
C GLY A 88 12.18 -0.08 -11.89
N ASP A 89 12.65 -0.24 -13.11
CA ASP A 89 12.31 -1.34 -13.98
C ASP A 89 13.43 -2.42 -14.03
N ARG A 90 13.18 -3.44 -14.84
CA ARG A 90 14.11 -4.56 -15.03
C ARG A 90 15.46 -4.12 -15.61
N GLU A 91 15.47 -3.12 -16.48
CA GLU A 91 16.69 -2.65 -17.15
C GLU A 91 17.61 -1.96 -16.15
N GLU A 92 17.05 -1.30 -15.14
CA GLU A 92 17.75 -0.59 -14.06
C GLU A 92 18.21 -1.52 -12.92
N LEU A 93 17.81 -2.80 -12.93
CA LEU A 93 18.05 -3.74 -11.82
C LEU A 93 19.54 -3.82 -11.43
N SER A 94 20.45 -3.89 -12.39
CA SER A 94 21.90 -3.97 -12.12
C SER A 94 22.41 -2.76 -11.33
N ASP A 95 21.95 -1.56 -11.66
CA ASP A 95 22.38 -0.33 -10.99
C ASP A 95 21.68 -0.16 -9.63
N MET A 96 20.45 -0.59 -9.50
CA MET A 96 19.77 -0.68 -8.20
C MET A 96 20.50 -1.64 -7.25
N LEU A 97 20.92 -2.82 -7.71
CA LEU A 97 21.66 -3.79 -6.89
C LEU A 97 23.02 -3.23 -6.45
N LYS A 98 23.76 -2.57 -7.37
CA LYS A 98 25.01 -1.85 -7.01
C LYS A 98 24.76 -0.81 -5.93
N SER A 99 23.71 -0.01 -6.08
CA SER A 99 23.35 1.01 -5.11
C SER A 99 23.00 0.42 -3.76
N VAL A 100 22.24 -0.67 -3.72
CA VAL A 100 21.89 -1.37 -2.49
C VAL A 100 23.13 -1.96 -1.79
N LEU A 101 24.02 -2.64 -2.53
CA LEU A 101 25.25 -3.21 -1.97
C LEU A 101 26.20 -2.13 -1.43
N ASN A 102 26.22 -0.95 -2.05
CA ASN A 102 27.05 0.19 -1.62
C ASN A 102 26.38 1.06 -0.54
N GLY A 103 25.14 0.76 -0.13
CA GLY A 103 24.39 1.57 0.84
C GLY A 103 23.83 2.88 0.28
N ASN A 104 23.83 3.06 -1.03
CA ASN A 104 23.36 4.26 -1.72
C ASN A 104 21.86 4.16 -2.08
N PHE A 105 21.00 4.16 -1.06
CA PHE A 105 19.56 4.07 -1.21
C PHE A 105 18.83 4.81 -0.08
N ILE A 106 17.54 4.95 -0.22
CA ILE A 106 16.66 5.57 0.76
C ILE A 106 15.61 4.55 1.19
N ILE A 107 15.37 4.46 2.50
CA ILE A 107 14.22 3.74 3.04
C ILE A 107 13.10 4.75 3.24
N SER A 108 12.01 4.58 2.49
CA SER A 108 10.79 5.36 2.68
C SER A 108 9.81 4.56 3.54
N GLU A 109 9.58 5.04 4.76
CA GLU A 109 8.61 4.45 5.68
C GLU A 109 7.20 4.95 5.35
N ARG A 110 6.26 4.00 5.20
CA ARG A 110 4.88 4.27 4.86
C ARG A 110 3.96 3.97 6.03
N SER A 111 2.97 4.81 6.21
CA SER A 111 1.89 4.54 7.16
C SER A 111 1.15 3.27 6.76
N VAL A 112 0.75 2.49 7.76
CA VAL A 112 -0.10 1.30 7.61
C VAL A 112 -1.33 1.51 8.45
N LEU A 113 -2.51 1.31 7.87
CA LEU A 113 -3.77 1.30 8.63
C LEU A 113 -3.93 -0.05 9.33
N LYS A 114 -4.44 0.00 10.55
CA LYS A 114 -4.97 -1.14 11.28
C LYS A 114 -6.49 -0.99 11.31
N CYS A 115 -7.19 -2.04 10.89
CA CYS A 115 -8.64 -2.12 10.85
C CYS A 115 -9.11 -3.24 11.77
N GLU A 116 -9.85 -2.90 12.82
CA GLU A 116 -10.43 -3.85 13.77
C GLU A 116 -11.92 -3.99 13.45
N HIS A 117 -12.42 -5.21 13.29
CA HIS A 117 -13.79 -5.53 12.92
C HIS A 117 -14.23 -6.84 13.60
N ALA A 118 -15.51 -7.20 13.49
CA ALA A 118 -16.10 -8.37 14.16
C ALA A 118 -15.39 -9.70 13.88
N HIS A 119 -14.75 -9.84 12.70
CA HIS A 119 -14.09 -11.07 12.27
C HIS A 119 -12.57 -11.08 12.50
N GLY A 120 -11.98 -9.99 13.03
CA GLY A 120 -10.55 -9.92 13.30
C GLY A 120 -9.91 -8.57 13.04
N VAL A 121 -8.68 -8.62 12.55
CA VAL A 121 -7.86 -7.42 12.31
C VAL A 121 -7.20 -7.52 10.95
N ASP A 122 -7.39 -6.50 10.12
CA ASP A 122 -6.71 -6.34 8.85
C ASP A 122 -5.74 -5.15 8.88
N TYR A 123 -4.80 -5.16 7.95
CA TYR A 123 -3.83 -4.10 7.75
C TYR A 123 -3.80 -3.68 6.28
N ALA A 124 -3.67 -2.38 6.02
CA ALA A 124 -3.58 -1.84 4.68
C ALA A 124 -2.48 -0.78 4.56
N VAL A 125 -1.71 -0.83 3.49
CA VAL A 125 -0.75 0.21 3.11
C VAL A 125 -1.44 1.30 2.31
N ASN A 126 -2.37 0.94 1.43
CA ASN A 126 -3.14 1.90 0.64
C ASN A 126 -4.44 2.30 1.35
N GLU A 127 -5.41 1.39 1.44
CA GLU A 127 -6.75 1.74 1.91
C GLU A 127 -7.54 0.55 2.48
N ILE A 128 -8.50 0.91 3.35
CA ILE A 128 -9.62 0.08 3.79
C ILE A 128 -10.88 0.58 3.08
N VAL A 129 -11.62 -0.32 2.49
CA VAL A 129 -12.86 -0.03 1.75
C VAL A 129 -14.01 -0.79 2.39
N ILE A 130 -15.12 -0.10 2.66
CA ILE A 130 -16.42 -0.71 2.94
C ILE A 130 -17.35 -0.37 1.79
N ARG A 131 -17.94 -1.37 1.16
CA ARG A 131 -18.85 -1.16 0.04
C ARG A 131 -19.96 -2.19 -0.05
N GLY A 132 -21.06 -1.78 -0.69
CA GLY A 132 -22.13 -2.68 -1.11
C GLY A 132 -21.84 -3.38 -2.44
N ALA A 133 -22.48 -4.50 -2.68
CA ALA A 133 -22.35 -5.23 -3.94
C ALA A 133 -23.11 -4.57 -5.09
N THR A 134 -24.38 -4.17 -4.85
CA THR A 134 -25.30 -3.74 -5.93
C THR A 134 -26.09 -2.48 -5.61
N ARG A 135 -26.28 -2.13 -4.34
CA ARG A 135 -27.09 -1.00 -3.89
C ARG A 135 -26.30 -0.06 -3.00
N LEU A 136 -26.83 1.14 -2.82
CA LEU A 136 -26.27 2.11 -1.91
C LEU A 136 -26.26 1.57 -0.48
N ILE A 137 -25.18 1.84 0.23
CA ILE A 137 -25.07 1.62 1.66
C ILE A 137 -25.10 2.95 2.40
N ALA A 138 -25.45 2.90 3.66
CA ALA A 138 -25.39 4.02 4.60
C ALA A 138 -24.42 3.66 5.72
N VAL A 139 -23.39 4.47 5.92
CA VAL A 139 -22.35 4.26 6.93
C VAL A 139 -22.25 5.51 7.81
N GLU A 140 -22.38 5.34 9.12
CA GLU A 140 -22.13 6.39 10.09
C GLU A 140 -20.61 6.58 10.26
N LEU A 141 -20.14 7.79 10.03
CA LEU A 141 -18.75 8.18 10.19
C LEU A 141 -18.55 8.96 11.48
N SER A 142 -17.68 8.48 12.35
CA SER A 142 -17.20 9.20 13.53
C SER A 142 -15.68 9.29 13.53
N ILE A 143 -15.14 10.42 14.00
CA ILE A 143 -13.70 10.68 14.14
C ILE A 143 -13.44 11.09 15.59
N ASN A 144 -12.52 10.41 16.27
CA ASN A 144 -12.17 10.65 17.66
C ASN A 144 -13.42 10.71 18.58
N ASP A 145 -14.31 9.71 18.40
CA ASP A 145 -15.59 9.53 19.09
C ASP A 145 -16.64 10.64 18.82
N GLN A 146 -16.34 11.60 17.94
CA GLN A 146 -17.29 12.60 17.48
C GLN A 146 -17.98 12.12 16.21
N HIS A 147 -19.32 12.04 16.19
CA HIS A 147 -20.08 11.78 14.98
C HIS A 147 -19.93 12.96 14.01
N ILE A 148 -19.53 12.66 12.78
CA ILE A 148 -19.29 13.64 11.72
C ILE A 148 -20.47 13.71 10.77
N ARG A 149 -20.80 12.59 10.15
CA ARG A 149 -21.90 12.50 9.19
C ARG A 149 -22.22 11.06 8.81
N ARG A 150 -23.34 10.87 8.14
CA ARG A 150 -23.66 9.64 7.44
C ARG A 150 -23.19 9.73 5.99
N VAL A 151 -22.43 8.75 5.54
CA VAL A 151 -22.05 8.55 4.14
C VAL A 151 -23.10 7.66 3.50
N ARG A 152 -23.72 8.12 2.40
CA ARG A 152 -24.67 7.33 1.60
C ARG A 152 -24.16 7.26 0.17
N GLY A 153 -23.80 6.07 -0.29
CA GLY A 153 -23.22 5.86 -1.61
C GLY A 153 -22.89 4.38 -1.85
N ASP A 154 -22.05 4.09 -2.81
CA ASP A 154 -21.60 2.72 -3.07
C ASP A 154 -20.68 2.21 -1.95
N GLY A 155 -20.07 3.12 -1.18
CA GLY A 155 -19.18 2.77 -0.09
C GLY A 155 -18.42 3.95 0.50
N VAL A 156 -17.41 3.62 1.29
CA VAL A 156 -16.46 4.57 1.88
C VAL A 156 -15.06 3.99 1.84
N ILE A 157 -14.08 4.84 1.53
CA ILE A 157 -12.64 4.52 1.54
C ILE A 157 -11.99 5.31 2.67
N ILE A 158 -11.15 4.64 3.45
CA ILE A 158 -10.21 5.25 4.37
C ILE A 158 -8.81 4.84 3.91
N GLY A 159 -8.01 5.78 3.44
CA GLY A 159 -6.68 5.47 2.94
C GLY A 159 -5.57 6.27 3.60
N THR A 160 -4.35 5.85 3.35
CA THR A 160 -3.11 6.54 3.73
C THR A 160 -2.71 7.56 2.66
N ALA A 161 -1.67 8.34 2.95
CA ALA A 161 -1.01 9.16 1.93
C ALA A 161 -0.50 8.32 0.74
N THR A 162 0.02 7.11 1.00
CA THR A 162 0.43 6.16 -0.06
C THR A 162 -0.76 5.75 -0.94
N GLY A 163 -1.91 5.44 -0.34
CA GLY A 163 -3.14 5.08 -1.05
C GLY A 163 -3.76 6.22 -1.86
N SER A 164 -3.31 7.48 -1.69
CA SER A 164 -3.81 8.63 -2.47
C SER A 164 -3.59 8.47 -3.99
N THR A 165 -2.64 7.63 -4.40
CA THR A 165 -2.37 7.29 -5.80
C THR A 165 -2.99 5.95 -6.24
N ALA A 166 -3.76 5.28 -5.37
CA ALA A 166 -4.45 4.02 -5.63
C ALA A 166 -5.97 4.23 -5.87
N TYR A 167 -6.83 3.53 -5.15
CA TYR A 167 -8.28 3.64 -5.34
C TYR A 167 -8.83 5.02 -4.96
N LEU A 168 -8.22 5.69 -3.98
CA LEU A 168 -8.53 7.08 -3.65
C LEU A 168 -8.38 8.02 -4.85
N LEU A 169 -7.35 7.83 -5.70
CA LEU A 169 -7.18 8.62 -6.92
C LEU A 169 -8.37 8.47 -7.87
N ALA A 170 -8.80 7.22 -8.11
CA ALA A 170 -9.97 6.94 -8.94
C ALA A 170 -11.28 7.48 -8.34
N ALA A 171 -11.35 7.61 -7.01
CA ALA A 171 -12.46 8.22 -6.29
C ALA A 171 -12.40 9.76 -6.26
N GLY A 172 -11.42 10.38 -6.92
CA GLY A 172 -11.28 11.84 -7.03
C GLY A 172 -10.64 12.53 -5.82
N SER A 173 -10.01 11.77 -4.93
CA SER A 173 -9.27 12.32 -3.78
C SER A 173 -8.00 13.06 -4.22
N PRO A 174 -7.50 14.00 -3.40
CA PRO A 174 -6.24 14.67 -3.70
C PRO A 174 -5.06 13.69 -3.64
N ILE A 175 -4.06 13.93 -4.48
CA ILE A 175 -2.76 13.27 -4.39
C ILE A 175 -2.02 13.87 -3.20
N VAL A 176 -1.49 13.03 -2.34
CA VAL A 176 -0.78 13.41 -1.12
C VAL A 176 0.61 12.79 -1.14
N MET A 177 1.62 13.58 -0.78
CA MET A 177 2.99 13.09 -0.65
C MET A 177 3.04 11.95 0.39
N PRO A 178 3.67 10.82 0.06
CA PRO A 178 3.64 9.64 0.90
C PRO A 178 4.34 9.80 2.26
N GLU A 179 5.16 10.83 2.43
CA GLU A 179 5.81 11.19 3.68
C GLU A 179 4.86 11.90 4.67
N LEU A 180 3.71 12.40 4.20
CA LEU A 180 2.74 13.05 5.06
C LEU A 180 1.95 12.02 5.89
N ARG A 181 1.99 12.18 7.21
CA ARG A 181 1.24 11.33 8.12
C ARG A 181 -0.22 11.80 8.21
N CYS A 182 -1.06 11.24 7.35
CA CYS A 182 -2.49 11.54 7.32
C CYS A 182 -3.32 10.31 6.95
N MET A 183 -4.63 10.41 7.21
CA MET A 183 -5.66 9.55 6.64
C MET A 183 -6.58 10.37 5.74
N ILE A 184 -7.04 9.77 4.66
CA ILE A 184 -7.95 10.37 3.69
C ILE A 184 -9.25 9.59 3.72
N ILE A 185 -10.37 10.28 3.88
CA ILE A 185 -11.70 9.69 3.95
C ILE A 185 -12.51 10.16 2.75
N THR A 186 -13.04 9.21 1.99
CA THR A 186 -13.77 9.47 0.74
C THR A 186 -15.00 8.59 0.63
N GLY A 187 -16.16 9.18 0.41
CA GLY A 187 -17.35 8.43 0.00
C GLY A 187 -17.25 8.02 -1.47
N LEU A 188 -17.69 6.80 -1.80
CA LEU A 188 -17.75 6.28 -3.16
C LEU A 188 -19.11 6.59 -3.77
N ASN A 189 -19.14 7.31 -4.90
CA ASN A 189 -20.36 7.70 -5.60
C ASN A 189 -21.45 8.21 -4.64
N GLU A 190 -21.03 9.11 -3.73
CA GLU A 190 -21.87 9.58 -2.64
C GLU A 190 -23.07 10.37 -3.16
N TYR A 191 -24.25 10.03 -2.67
CA TYR A 191 -25.51 10.65 -3.08
C TYR A 191 -25.59 12.15 -2.72
N ASP A 192 -24.93 12.58 -1.64
CA ASP A 192 -24.90 13.99 -1.24
C ASP A 192 -23.82 14.75 -2.02
N PHE A 193 -24.24 15.59 -2.94
CA PHE A 193 -23.35 16.44 -3.75
C PHE A 193 -22.55 17.48 -2.97
N ARG A 194 -22.88 17.72 -1.68
CA ARG A 194 -22.10 18.56 -0.76
C ARG A 194 -20.94 17.81 -0.11
N SER A 195 -20.89 16.50 -0.28
CA SER A 195 -19.80 15.69 0.23
C SER A 195 -18.43 16.18 -0.27
N ARG A 196 -17.45 16.11 0.60
CA ARG A 196 -16.05 16.43 0.32
C ARG A 196 -15.16 15.38 0.94
N HIS A 197 -14.00 15.17 0.31
CA HIS A 197 -12.94 14.36 0.88
C HIS A 197 -12.41 15.04 2.14
N LEU A 198 -12.13 14.25 3.17
CA LEU A 198 -11.53 14.72 4.40
C LEU A 198 -10.09 14.22 4.47
N VAL A 199 -9.18 15.11 4.80
CA VAL A 199 -7.79 14.77 5.17
C VAL A 199 -7.65 15.05 6.65
N ILE A 200 -7.31 14.04 7.43
CA ILE A 200 -7.16 14.10 8.88
C ILE A 200 -5.78 13.61 9.30
N THR A 201 -5.37 13.94 10.52
CA THR A 201 -4.09 13.47 11.06
C THR A 201 -4.09 11.96 11.25
N ALA A 202 -2.92 11.31 11.07
CA ALA A 202 -2.80 9.85 11.13
C ALA A 202 -3.07 9.26 12.52
N ASP A 203 -2.92 10.05 13.58
CA ASP A 203 -3.21 9.67 14.97
C ASP A 203 -4.71 9.68 15.31
N SER A 204 -5.57 10.12 14.40
CA SER A 204 -7.02 10.05 14.55
C SER A 204 -7.52 8.60 14.59
N LYS A 205 -8.68 8.41 15.24
CA LYS A 205 -9.42 7.14 15.22
C LYS A 205 -10.68 7.35 14.38
N VAL A 206 -10.83 6.53 13.33
CA VAL A 206 -12.02 6.55 12.47
C VAL A 206 -12.88 5.34 12.82
N ARG A 207 -14.13 5.59 13.21
CA ARG A 207 -15.16 4.57 13.43
C ARG A 207 -16.18 4.65 12.30
N LEU A 208 -16.45 3.52 11.70
CA LEU A 208 -17.48 3.32 10.68
C LEU A 208 -18.50 2.32 11.21
N ALA A 209 -19.79 2.67 11.20
CA ALA A 209 -20.86 1.76 11.58
C ALA A 209 -21.85 1.61 10.41
N VAL A 210 -22.17 0.37 10.04
CA VAL A 210 -23.18 0.11 9.02
C VAL A 210 -24.56 0.49 9.57
N SER A 211 -25.17 1.50 8.97
CA SER A 211 -26.45 2.07 9.43
C SER A 211 -27.62 1.14 9.09
N ASP A 212 -28.65 1.17 9.93
CA ASP A 212 -29.96 0.53 9.70
C ASP A 212 -30.70 1.04 8.46
N GLN A 213 -30.29 2.20 7.93
CA GLN A 213 -30.82 2.75 6.69
C GLN A 213 -30.15 2.13 5.42
N THR A 214 -29.31 1.14 5.58
CA THR A 214 -28.74 0.38 4.48
C THR A 214 -29.76 -0.63 3.95
N HIS A 215 -29.99 -0.61 2.64
CA HIS A 215 -30.86 -1.58 1.96
C HIS A 215 -30.09 -2.67 1.20
N GLU A 216 -28.77 -2.60 1.22
CA GLU A 216 -27.87 -3.62 0.65
C GLU A 216 -27.73 -4.79 1.65
N LYS A 217 -27.78 -6.02 1.11
CA LYS A 217 -27.59 -7.24 1.91
C LYS A 217 -26.15 -7.74 1.88
N GLU A 218 -25.44 -7.50 0.78
CA GLU A 218 -24.07 -7.92 0.60
C GLU A 218 -23.14 -6.72 0.80
N ILE A 219 -22.70 -6.53 2.04
CA ILE A 219 -21.76 -5.48 2.42
C ILE A 219 -20.45 -6.17 2.80
N TYR A 220 -19.36 -5.65 2.31
CA TYR A 220 -18.05 -6.20 2.65
C TYR A 220 -16.99 -5.13 2.87
N LEU A 221 -16.02 -5.50 3.68
CA LEU A 221 -14.78 -4.77 3.90
C LEU A 221 -13.65 -5.46 3.13
N SER A 222 -12.74 -4.66 2.57
CA SER A 222 -11.48 -5.13 1.99
C SER A 222 -10.33 -4.22 2.41
N ALA A 223 -9.12 -4.80 2.51
CA ALA A 223 -7.87 -4.12 2.80
C ALA A 223 -6.91 -4.30 1.62
N ASP A 224 -6.41 -3.20 1.03
CA ASP A 224 -5.54 -3.21 -0.16
C ASP A 224 -6.10 -4.09 -1.31
N GLY A 225 -7.42 -4.07 -1.50
CA GLY A 225 -8.10 -4.87 -2.50
C GLY A 225 -8.14 -6.37 -2.22
N LYS A 226 -7.65 -6.82 -1.06
CA LYS A 226 -7.63 -8.24 -0.66
C LYS A 226 -8.78 -8.55 0.29
N GLY A 227 -9.27 -9.80 0.16
CA GLY A 227 -10.31 -10.33 1.02
C GLY A 227 -11.68 -9.69 0.75
N LYS A 228 -12.71 -10.33 1.28
CA LYS A 228 -14.07 -9.81 1.40
C LYS A 228 -14.57 -10.23 2.77
N VAL A 229 -14.39 -9.36 3.75
CA VAL A 229 -14.94 -9.58 5.09
C VAL A 229 -16.40 -9.15 5.08
N PRO A 230 -17.36 -10.05 5.29
CA PRO A 230 -18.77 -9.69 5.29
C PRO A 230 -19.08 -8.78 6.48
N LEU A 231 -19.93 -7.79 6.24
CA LEU A 231 -20.45 -6.90 7.28
C LEU A 231 -21.98 -6.92 7.27
N GLU A 232 -22.56 -6.75 8.45
CA GLU A 232 -23.99 -6.67 8.66
C GLU A 232 -24.38 -5.30 9.23
N ILE A 233 -25.67 -4.96 9.15
CA ILE A 233 -26.23 -3.75 9.78
C ILE A 233 -25.87 -3.78 11.27
N GLY A 234 -25.38 -2.66 11.77
CA GLY A 234 -24.92 -2.49 13.14
C GLY A 234 -23.47 -2.92 13.41
N ASN A 235 -22.79 -3.57 12.44
CA ASN A 235 -21.36 -3.85 12.61
C ASN A 235 -20.57 -2.55 12.61
N GLU A 236 -19.61 -2.49 13.52
CA GLU A 236 -18.65 -1.39 13.65
C GLU A 236 -17.26 -1.83 13.20
N VAL A 237 -16.56 -0.88 12.58
CA VAL A 237 -15.18 -1.02 12.13
C VAL A 237 -14.39 0.14 12.70
N LEU A 238 -13.28 -0.16 13.38
CA LEU A 238 -12.37 0.85 13.94
C LEU A 238 -11.06 0.86 13.11
N ILE A 239 -10.76 2.02 12.54
CA ILE A 239 -9.56 2.21 11.72
C ILE A 239 -8.66 3.26 12.37
N ARG A 240 -7.36 2.95 12.44
CA ARG A 240 -6.32 3.83 12.98
C ARG A 240 -4.97 3.54 12.33
N GLU A 241 -4.02 4.45 12.46
CA GLU A 241 -2.64 4.15 12.08
C GLU A 241 -2.08 3.04 12.97
N SER A 242 -1.43 2.08 12.35
CA SER A 242 -0.69 1.01 13.01
C SER A 242 0.68 1.49 13.51
N SER A 243 1.21 0.84 14.55
CA SER A 243 2.64 0.97 14.90
C SER A 243 3.56 0.31 13.87
N ARG A 244 3.04 -0.58 13.03
CA ARG A 244 3.78 -1.17 11.90
C ARG A 244 4.00 -0.10 10.83
N LYS A 245 5.17 -0.14 10.18
CA LYS A 245 5.47 0.68 9.01
C LYS A 245 5.81 -0.24 7.85
N ALA A 246 5.32 0.09 6.67
CA ALA A 246 5.79 -0.55 5.45
C ALA A 246 7.05 0.21 4.98
N LYS A 247 8.09 -0.53 4.57
CA LYS A 247 9.39 0.04 4.20
C LYS A 247 9.67 -0.25 2.73
N LEU A 248 9.82 0.81 1.94
CA LEU A 248 10.17 0.72 0.53
C LEU A 248 11.55 1.32 0.30
N ILE A 249 12.34 0.66 -0.56
CA ILE A 249 13.67 1.16 -0.97
C ILE A 249 13.53 1.90 -2.29
N PHE A 250 14.15 3.10 -2.35
CA PHE A 250 14.29 3.90 -3.56
C PHE A 250 15.72 4.39 -3.73
N MET A 251 16.11 4.66 -4.96
CA MET A 251 17.47 5.09 -5.30
C MET A 251 17.65 6.60 -5.10
N GLU A 252 16.57 7.39 -5.16
CA GLU A 252 16.60 8.85 -5.09
C GLU A 252 15.43 9.44 -4.28
N LYS A 253 15.63 10.66 -3.74
CA LYS A 253 14.59 11.35 -2.94
C LYS A 253 13.38 11.80 -3.75
N ASN A 254 13.57 12.04 -5.03
CA ASN A 254 12.52 12.57 -5.90
C ASN A 254 11.69 11.47 -6.59
N TYR A 255 11.86 10.20 -6.18
CA TYR A 255 11.16 9.05 -6.76
C TYR A 255 9.65 9.27 -6.90
N PHE A 256 9.01 9.92 -5.92
CA PHE A 256 7.56 10.14 -5.95
C PHE A 256 7.14 11.02 -7.12
N PHE A 257 7.80 12.15 -7.33
CA PHE A 257 7.48 13.06 -8.44
C PHE A 257 7.86 12.47 -9.79
N HIS A 258 8.93 11.68 -9.85
CA HIS A 258 9.31 10.94 -11.04
C HIS A 258 8.20 9.94 -11.42
N ASN A 259 7.78 9.09 -10.48
CA ASN A 259 6.71 8.13 -10.70
C ASN A 259 5.37 8.80 -11.02
N LEU A 260 5.03 9.90 -10.35
CA LEU A 260 3.81 10.67 -10.59
C LEU A 260 3.78 11.23 -12.01
N SER A 261 4.87 11.86 -12.44
CA SER A 261 5.02 12.42 -13.78
C SER A 261 4.89 11.34 -14.86
N SER A 262 5.59 10.23 -14.69
CA SER A 262 5.56 9.09 -15.61
C SER A 262 4.18 8.48 -15.73
N ARG A 263 3.49 8.25 -14.60
CA ARG A 263 2.19 7.57 -14.56
C ARG A 263 1.04 8.43 -15.04
N LEU A 264 1.01 9.70 -14.67
CA LEU A 264 -0.07 10.60 -15.05
C LEU A 264 0.18 11.32 -16.37
N SER A 265 1.35 11.12 -16.98
CA SER A 265 1.73 11.76 -18.25
C SER A 265 1.62 13.30 -18.22
N TRP A 266 1.80 13.93 -17.04
CA TRP A 266 1.57 15.35 -16.86
C TRP A 266 2.56 16.26 -17.64
N PHE A 267 3.74 15.74 -17.98
CA PHE A 267 4.78 16.51 -18.66
C PHE A 267 5.01 16.09 -20.12
N ARG A 268 4.12 15.25 -20.69
CA ARG A 268 4.22 14.83 -22.09
C ARG A 268 3.67 15.83 -23.11
N SER A 269 3.12 16.95 -22.67
CA SER A 269 2.58 17.99 -23.57
C SER A 269 3.59 19.11 -23.76
N GLY A 270 4.49 19.02 -24.73
CA GLY A 270 5.23 20.19 -25.14
C GLY A 270 6.68 20.05 -25.61
N GLU A 271 7.16 18.85 -25.91
CA GLU A 271 8.35 18.72 -26.74
C GLU A 271 7.93 18.36 -28.17
N LYS A 272 7.74 19.40 -29.00
CA LYS A 272 7.90 19.38 -30.46
C LYS A 272 8.95 20.42 -30.81
#